data_987e97f39324dd40af883d43746b5f20
#
_entry.id   987e97f39324dd40af883d43746b5f20
#
_cell.length_a   1.000
_cell.length_b   1.000
_cell.length_c   1.000
_cell.angle_alpha   90.00
_cell.angle_beta   90.00
_cell.angle_gamma   90.00
#
_symmetry.space_group_name_H-M   'P 1'
#
loop_
_entity.id
_entity.type
_entity.pdbx_description
1 polymer ?
#
loop_
_entity_poly.entity_id
_entity_poly.type
_entity_poly.pdbx_seq_one_letter_code
_entity_poly.pdbx_strand_id
1 'polypeptide(L)'
;MYKPRSTREIYIESLSINSASIEKQLADESVPADEIKSILDFVSEKYLRDVDRIVTLCDKDMTALEYVPSPLKLFVDCLAQAQKSLSLSSPAQWLIQRYTSAWEDWM
;
A
#
# COMPACT_ATOMS: atom_id res chain seq x y z
N MET A 1 20.22 16.92 17.28
CA MET A 1 18.98 17.69 17.06
C MET A 1 17.97 16.81 16.31
N TYR A 2 16.80 16.63 16.86
CA TYR A 2 15.76 15.84 16.20
C TYR A 2 15.19 16.59 15.01
N LYS A 3 15.22 15.95 13.84
CA LYS A 3 14.64 16.51 12.63
C LYS A 3 13.41 15.69 12.25
N PRO A 4 12.21 16.30 12.23
CA PRO A 4 11.01 15.55 11.89
C PRO A 4 11.06 15.04 10.46
N ARG A 5 10.50 13.84 10.24
CA ARG A 5 10.43 13.26 8.90
C ARG A 5 9.42 14.03 8.07
N SER A 6 9.69 14.14 6.77
CA SER A 6 8.74 14.72 5.84
C SER A 6 7.56 13.76 5.65
N THR A 7 6.43 14.29 5.17
CA THR A 7 5.25 13.46 4.84
C THR A 7 5.64 12.37 3.84
N ARG A 8 6.41 12.72 2.81
CA ARG A 8 6.87 11.76 1.80
C ARG A 8 7.66 10.62 2.43
N GLU A 9 8.59 10.92 3.33
CA GLU A 9 9.41 9.91 3.99
C GLU A 9 8.57 8.92 4.80
N ILE A 10 7.56 9.42 5.51
CA ILE A 10 6.66 8.58 6.30
C ILE A 10 5.92 7.59 5.41
N TYR A 11 5.36 8.06 4.29
CA TYR A 11 4.64 7.21 3.35
C TYR A 11 5.55 6.19 2.67
N ILE A 12 6.76 6.61 2.26
CA ILE A 12 7.70 5.71 1.57
C ILE A 12 8.23 4.64 2.52
N GLU A 13 8.52 5.00 3.77
CA GLU A 13 8.96 4.03 4.78
C GLU A 13 7.86 2.99 5.04
N SER A 14 6.62 3.42 5.17
CA SER A 14 5.47 2.52 5.36
C SER A 14 5.30 1.59 4.16
N LEU A 15 5.45 2.09 2.93
CA LEU A 15 5.40 1.26 1.72
C LEU A 15 6.44 0.15 1.78
N SER A 16 7.66 0.49 2.14
CA SER A 16 8.77 -0.48 2.21
C SER A 16 8.47 -1.58 3.23
N ILE A 17 8.01 -1.20 4.42
CA ILE A 17 7.70 -2.15 5.49
C ILE A 17 6.54 -3.07 5.09
N ASN A 18 5.47 -2.50 4.58
CA ASN A 18 4.28 -3.27 4.21
C ASN A 18 4.51 -4.15 2.98
N SER A 19 5.32 -3.68 2.03
CA SER A 19 5.68 -4.48 0.85
C SER A 19 6.49 -5.71 1.24
N ALA A 20 7.46 -5.56 2.16
CA ALA A 20 8.24 -6.68 2.64
C ALA A 20 7.35 -7.69 3.38
N SER A 21 6.42 -7.22 4.18
CA SER A 21 5.49 -8.07 4.92
C SER A 21 4.58 -8.87 3.98
N ILE A 22 3.96 -8.21 3.00
CA ILE A 22 3.04 -8.89 2.07
C ILE A 22 3.79 -9.85 1.15
N GLU A 23 5.01 -9.49 0.74
CA GLU A 23 5.86 -10.37 -0.07
C GLU A 23 6.10 -11.69 0.63
N LYS A 24 6.48 -11.64 1.91
CA LYS A 24 6.72 -12.83 2.71
C LYS A 24 5.46 -13.67 2.84
N GLN A 25 4.32 -13.05 3.09
CA GLN A 25 3.06 -13.77 3.25
C GLN A 25 2.61 -14.43 1.95
N LEU A 26 2.80 -13.75 0.81
CA LEU A 26 2.49 -14.33 -0.49
C LEU A 26 3.37 -15.53 -0.79
N ALA A 27 4.67 -15.44 -0.46
CA ALA A 27 5.60 -16.55 -0.64
C ALA A 27 5.21 -17.73 0.26
N ASP A 28 4.78 -17.47 1.50
CA ASP A 28 4.34 -18.51 2.43
C ASP A 28 3.09 -19.24 1.92
N GLU A 29 2.26 -18.57 1.13
CA GLU A 29 1.06 -19.15 0.50
C GLU A 29 1.37 -19.79 -0.86
N SER A 30 2.64 -19.95 -1.20
CA SER A 30 3.11 -20.57 -2.43
C SER A 30 2.71 -19.81 -3.70
N VAL A 31 2.54 -18.50 -3.61
CA VAL A 31 2.30 -17.66 -4.79
C VAL A 31 3.59 -17.61 -5.62
N PRO A 32 3.53 -17.81 -6.95
CA PRO A 32 4.72 -17.74 -7.79
C PRO A 32 5.44 -16.40 -7.68
N ALA A 33 6.79 -16.43 -7.78
CA ALA A 33 7.61 -15.23 -7.66
C ALA A 33 7.25 -14.16 -8.70
N ASP A 34 6.92 -14.57 -9.92
CA ASP A 34 6.52 -13.66 -11.00
C ASP A 34 5.24 -12.90 -10.64
N GLU A 35 4.29 -13.59 -10.04
CA GLU A 35 3.02 -13.00 -9.63
C GLU A 35 3.24 -12.04 -8.46
N ILE A 36 4.07 -12.43 -7.48
CA ILE A 36 4.42 -11.56 -6.35
C ILE A 36 5.04 -10.27 -6.89
N LYS A 37 5.98 -10.37 -7.82
CA LYS A 37 6.62 -9.20 -8.42
C LYS A 37 5.59 -8.31 -9.11
N SER A 38 4.66 -8.88 -9.87
CA SER A 38 3.62 -8.11 -10.55
C SER A 38 2.74 -7.35 -9.57
N ILE A 39 2.35 -7.99 -8.45
CA ILE A 39 1.55 -7.35 -7.41
C ILE A 39 2.33 -6.18 -6.79
N LEU A 40 3.59 -6.42 -6.40
CA LEU A 40 4.40 -5.39 -5.75
C LEU A 40 4.71 -4.22 -6.68
N ASP A 41 4.99 -4.48 -7.95
CA ASP A 41 5.24 -3.44 -8.93
C ASP A 41 4.00 -2.57 -9.13
N PHE A 42 2.83 -3.18 -9.25
CA PHE A 42 1.57 -2.47 -9.39
C PHE A 42 1.29 -1.59 -8.16
N VAL A 43 1.40 -2.18 -6.97
CA VAL A 43 1.12 -1.48 -5.71
C VAL A 43 2.09 -0.32 -5.53
N SER A 44 3.39 -0.55 -5.75
CA SER A 44 4.42 0.49 -5.58
C SER A 44 4.19 1.65 -6.53
N GLU A 45 3.91 1.39 -7.79
CA GLU A 45 3.67 2.43 -8.79
C GLU A 45 2.46 3.28 -8.43
N LYS A 46 1.35 2.64 -8.10
CA LYS A 46 0.13 3.36 -7.73
C LYS A 46 0.30 4.13 -6.42
N TYR A 47 0.94 3.51 -5.43
CA TYR A 47 1.17 4.12 -4.12
C TYR A 47 2.03 5.39 -4.25
N LEU A 48 3.14 5.32 -4.99
CA LEU A 48 4.03 6.45 -5.16
C LEU A 48 3.35 7.60 -5.91
N ARG A 49 2.51 7.27 -6.88
CA ARG A 49 1.73 8.27 -7.62
C ARG A 49 0.76 8.99 -6.68
N ASP A 50 0.10 8.24 -5.81
CA ASP A 50 -0.82 8.81 -4.83
C ASP A 50 -0.09 9.62 -3.76
N VAL A 51 1.11 9.18 -3.35
CA VAL A 51 1.96 9.92 -2.40
C VAL A 51 2.32 11.29 -2.98
N ASP A 52 2.66 11.37 -4.25
CA ASP A 52 2.96 12.66 -4.89
C ASP A 52 1.77 13.62 -4.81
N ARG A 53 0.56 13.12 -5.03
CA ARG A 53 -0.65 13.93 -4.91
C ARG A 53 -0.88 14.40 -3.48
N ILE A 54 -0.68 13.49 -2.51
CA ILE A 54 -0.86 13.79 -1.08
C ILE A 54 0.14 14.86 -0.64
N VAL A 55 1.40 14.70 -1.00
CA VAL A 55 2.45 15.66 -0.63
C VAL A 55 2.16 17.04 -1.22
N THR A 56 1.77 17.08 -2.50
CA THR A 56 1.42 18.34 -3.16
C THR A 56 0.25 19.02 -2.45
N LEU A 57 -0.77 18.26 -2.07
CA LEU A 57 -1.94 18.79 -1.38
C LEU A 57 -1.57 19.32 0.02
N CYS A 58 -0.76 18.59 0.77
CA CYS A 58 -0.34 19.00 2.11
C CYS A 58 0.56 20.23 2.08
N ASP A 59 1.36 20.39 1.03
CA ASP A 59 2.21 21.58 0.86
C ASP A 59 1.38 22.83 0.60
N LYS A 60 0.22 22.69 -0.02
CA LYS A 60 -0.68 23.81 -0.31
C LYS A 60 -1.60 24.16 0.84
N ASP A 61 -2.00 23.16 1.62
CA ASP A 61 -2.98 23.32 2.68
C ASP A 61 -2.68 22.34 3.82
N MET A 62 -2.22 22.86 4.94
CA MET A 62 -1.88 22.03 6.10
C MET A 62 -3.08 21.31 6.69
N THR A 63 -4.29 21.82 6.52
CA THR A 63 -5.51 21.15 6.99
C THR A 63 -5.83 19.91 6.17
N ALA A 64 -5.24 19.76 4.97
CA ALA A 64 -5.43 18.58 4.13
C ALA A 64 -4.97 17.30 4.79
N LEU A 65 -4.05 17.38 5.76
CA LEU A 65 -3.61 16.21 6.52
C LEU A 65 -4.75 15.46 7.21
N GLU A 66 -5.84 16.16 7.53
CA GLU A 66 -7.01 15.56 8.14
C GLU A 66 -7.85 14.73 7.18
N TYR A 67 -7.68 14.96 5.87
CA TYR A 67 -8.50 14.35 4.83
C TYR A 67 -7.75 13.33 3.98
N VAL A 68 -6.43 13.19 4.15
CA VAL A 68 -5.66 12.21 3.38
C VAL A 68 -5.65 10.87 4.11
N PRO A 69 -5.58 9.75 3.37
CA PRO A 69 -5.54 8.44 4.01
C PRO A 69 -4.23 8.22 4.76
N SER A 70 -4.29 7.41 5.83
CA SER A 70 -3.07 6.97 6.49
C SER A 70 -2.23 6.11 5.52
N PRO A 71 -0.91 5.96 5.78
CA PRO A 71 -0.08 5.10 4.92
C PRO A 71 -0.61 3.68 4.80
N LEU A 72 -1.09 3.08 5.89
CA LEU A 72 -1.62 1.73 5.84
C LEU A 72 -2.90 1.64 4.99
N LYS A 73 -3.81 2.60 5.15
CA LYS A 73 -5.03 2.62 4.35
C LYS A 73 -4.70 2.78 2.87
N LEU A 74 -3.76 3.65 2.53
CA LEU A 74 -3.33 3.82 1.15
C LEU A 74 -2.77 2.52 0.57
N PHE A 75 -1.96 1.80 1.35
CA PHE A 75 -1.41 0.53 0.94
C PHE A 75 -2.51 -0.51 0.68
N VAL A 76 -3.48 -0.62 1.59
CA VAL A 76 -4.61 -1.54 1.45
C VAL A 76 -5.45 -1.19 0.22
N ASP A 77 -5.69 0.09 -0.04
CA ASP A 77 -6.41 0.53 -1.24
C ASP A 77 -5.67 0.14 -2.52
N CYS A 78 -4.33 0.26 -2.51
CA CYS A 78 -3.52 -0.16 -3.66
C CYS A 78 -3.57 -1.68 -3.88
N LEU A 79 -3.58 -2.47 -2.80
CA LEU A 79 -3.77 -3.92 -2.90
C LEU A 79 -5.14 -4.27 -3.49
N ALA A 80 -6.19 -3.58 -3.07
CA ALA A 80 -7.53 -3.80 -3.60
C ALA A 80 -7.58 -3.50 -5.10
N GLN A 81 -6.90 -2.44 -5.55
CA GLN A 81 -6.83 -2.12 -6.97
C GLN A 81 -6.03 -3.16 -7.75
N ALA A 82 -4.95 -3.69 -7.17
CA ALA A 82 -4.18 -4.76 -7.79
C ALA A 82 -5.04 -6.01 -8.01
N GLN A 83 -5.87 -6.36 -7.03
CA GLN A 83 -6.77 -7.50 -7.12
C GLN A 83 -7.77 -7.34 -8.27
N LYS A 84 -8.25 -6.12 -8.52
CA LYS A 84 -9.19 -5.83 -9.60
C LYS A 84 -8.51 -5.77 -10.97
N SER A 85 -7.28 -5.30 -11.02
CA SER A 85 -6.59 -5.01 -12.28
C SER A 85 -5.73 -6.16 -12.80
N LEU A 86 -5.29 -7.06 -11.92
CA LEU A 86 -4.42 -8.17 -12.27
C LEU A 86 -5.18 -9.50 -12.20
N SER A 87 -4.78 -10.43 -13.06
CA SER A 87 -5.31 -11.80 -13.02
C SER A 87 -4.50 -12.60 -12.01
N LEU A 88 -4.98 -12.68 -10.78
CA LEU A 88 -4.26 -13.28 -9.68
C LEU A 88 -4.68 -14.72 -9.41
N SER A 89 -3.74 -15.54 -8.91
CA SER A 89 -4.03 -16.88 -8.44
C SER A 89 -4.95 -16.85 -7.20
N SER A 90 -5.63 -17.95 -6.92
CA SER A 90 -6.52 -18.03 -5.76
C SER A 90 -5.84 -17.72 -4.44
N PRO A 91 -4.61 -18.25 -4.14
CA PRO A 91 -3.93 -17.89 -2.89
C PRO A 91 -3.65 -16.39 -2.76
N ALA A 92 -3.23 -15.74 -3.87
CA ALA A 92 -2.97 -14.30 -3.85
C ALA A 92 -4.25 -13.50 -3.62
N GLN A 93 -5.33 -13.85 -4.30
CA GLN A 93 -6.63 -13.21 -4.13
C GLN A 93 -7.13 -13.34 -2.69
N TRP A 94 -7.01 -14.54 -2.12
CA TRP A 94 -7.45 -14.82 -0.76
C TRP A 94 -6.68 -13.97 0.26
N LEU A 95 -5.35 -13.89 0.12
CA LEU A 95 -4.53 -13.12 1.04
C LEU A 95 -4.86 -11.62 0.96
N ILE A 96 -4.98 -11.08 -0.23
CA ILE A 96 -5.35 -9.68 -0.42
C ILE A 96 -6.74 -9.40 0.15
N GLN A 97 -7.68 -10.32 -0.07
CA GLN A 97 -9.03 -10.19 0.46
C GLN A 97 -9.03 -10.15 1.99
N ARG A 98 -8.18 -10.94 2.63
CA ARG A 98 -8.03 -10.91 4.09
C ARG A 98 -7.53 -9.56 4.58
N TYR A 99 -6.56 -8.97 3.88
CA TYR A 99 -6.04 -7.65 4.23
C TYR A 99 -7.13 -6.58 4.15
N THR A 100 -7.88 -6.57 3.05
CA THR A 100 -8.92 -5.56 2.85
C THR A 100 -10.07 -5.74 3.84
N SER A 101 -10.48 -6.98 4.11
CA SER A 101 -11.54 -7.28 5.06
C SER A 101 -11.13 -6.93 6.48
N ALA A 102 -9.89 -7.23 6.88
CA ALA A 102 -9.40 -6.90 8.21
C ALA A 102 -9.41 -5.39 8.43
N TRP A 103 -9.05 -4.61 7.40
CA TRP A 103 -9.11 -3.16 7.48
C TRP A 103 -10.53 -2.65 7.65
N GLU A 104 -11.48 -3.20 6.89
CA GLU A 104 -12.89 -2.83 6.98
C GLU A 104 -13.47 -3.13 8.36
N ASP A 105 -13.08 -4.25 8.95
CA ASP A 105 -13.54 -4.66 10.29
C ASP A 105 -13.06 -3.71 11.39
N TRP A 106 -11.95 -3.01 11.16
CA TRP A 106 -11.40 -2.04 12.10
C TRP A 106 -12.10 -0.68 12.06
N MET A 107 -12.83 -0.44 11.00
CA MET A 107 -13.58 0.78 10.82
C MET A 107 -15.02 0.62 11.24
#